data_336773ea7c39faeffffdec8ffe249d68
#
_entry.id   336773ea7c39faeffffdec8ffe249d68
#
_cell.length_a   1.000
_cell.length_b   1.000
_cell.length_c   1.000
_cell.angle_alpha   90.00
_cell.angle_beta   90.00
_cell.angle_gamma   90.00
#
_symmetry.space_group_name_H-M   'P 1'
#
loop_
_entity.id
_entity.type
_entity.pdbx_description
1 polymer ?
#
loop_
_entity_poly.entity_id
_entity_poly.type
_entity_poly.pdbx_seq_one_letter_code
_entity_poly.pdbx_strand_id
1 'polypeptide(L)'
;MGRLTINNSVLRLKVGAGGILMGMTLGELTKAIQQHIDLEMDSEVAQGMAEHALGFFGFYNRIIDNALEPTDRNLFYMFQDYNLLTTESEETTLWDGREWRIHYWKFKPDLRESVEAYMQRSKKTEEIDPFGDVYSSGDAGQIWTRESEKVVNPNAFTSDW
;
A
#
# COMPACT_ATOMS: atom_id res chain seq x y z
N MET A 1 -38.55 7.88 -23.45
CA MET A 1 -37.44 8.50 -22.66
C MET A 1 -36.71 7.41 -21.94
N GLY A 2 -35.64 6.90 -22.52
CA GLY A 2 -34.80 5.84 -21.95
C GLY A 2 -33.71 6.43 -21.09
N ARG A 3 -33.70 6.08 -19.80
CA ARG A 3 -32.59 6.35 -18.90
C ARG A 3 -31.42 5.45 -19.30
N LEU A 4 -30.34 6.03 -19.83
CA LEU A 4 -29.04 5.37 -19.99
C LEU A 4 -28.42 5.22 -18.61
N THR A 5 -28.49 4.01 -18.07
CA THR A 5 -27.71 3.60 -16.93
C THR A 5 -26.29 3.33 -17.43
N ILE A 6 -25.35 4.22 -17.17
CA ILE A 6 -23.94 4.00 -17.45
C ILE A 6 -23.43 3.03 -16.39
N ASN A 7 -23.37 1.75 -16.75
CA ASN A 7 -22.66 0.75 -15.98
C ASN A 7 -21.17 1.10 -16.04
N ASN A 8 -20.63 1.54 -14.91
CA ASN A 8 -19.22 1.80 -14.72
C ASN A 8 -18.47 0.46 -14.56
N SER A 9 -18.59 -0.43 -15.55
CA SER A 9 -17.70 -1.57 -15.68
C SER A 9 -16.37 -1.03 -16.19
N VAL A 10 -15.43 -0.86 -15.25
CA VAL A 10 -14.02 -0.61 -15.53
C VAL A 10 -13.58 -1.62 -16.60
N LEU A 11 -13.41 -1.12 -17.81
CA LEU A 11 -12.80 -1.86 -18.91
C LEU A 11 -11.36 -2.20 -18.48
N ARG A 12 -11.22 -3.39 -17.91
CA ARG A 12 -9.93 -4.00 -17.64
C ARG A 12 -9.35 -4.39 -18.99
N LEU A 13 -8.72 -3.43 -19.66
CA LEU A 13 -7.89 -3.71 -20.82
C LEU A 13 -6.75 -4.63 -20.33
N LYS A 14 -6.91 -5.93 -20.54
CA LYS A 14 -5.79 -6.86 -20.59
C LYS A 14 -4.92 -6.43 -21.75
N VAL A 15 -3.95 -5.57 -21.49
CA VAL A 15 -2.89 -5.26 -22.44
C VAL A 15 -2.04 -6.52 -22.51
N GLY A 16 -2.13 -7.20 -23.64
CA GLY A 16 -1.31 -8.36 -23.94
C GLY A 16 0.19 -7.99 -23.90
N ALA A 17 1.03 -9.01 -23.75
CA ALA A 17 2.48 -8.90 -23.70
C ALA A 17 3.03 -7.99 -24.82
N GLY A 18 3.38 -6.74 -24.49
CA GLY A 18 3.86 -5.72 -25.43
C GLY A 18 3.28 -4.31 -25.18
N GLY A 19 2.33 -4.17 -24.25
CA GLY A 19 1.80 -2.85 -23.90
C GLY A 19 2.86 -2.00 -23.23
N ILE A 20 2.93 -0.73 -23.66
CA ILE A 20 3.71 0.32 -23.01
C ILE A 20 3.35 0.29 -21.53
N LEU A 21 4.26 -0.19 -20.69
CA LEU A 21 4.11 -0.13 -19.25
C LEU A 21 4.09 1.37 -18.89
N MET A 22 2.89 1.91 -18.67
CA MET A 22 2.77 3.22 -18.06
C MET A 22 3.57 3.20 -16.76
N GLY A 23 4.42 4.19 -16.57
CA GLY A 23 5.25 4.31 -15.39
C GLY A 23 4.43 4.19 -14.10
N MET A 24 5.10 3.83 -13.02
CA MET A 24 4.49 3.79 -11.69
C MET A 24 3.89 5.15 -11.35
N THR A 25 2.67 5.19 -10.81
CA THR A 25 2.08 6.44 -10.32
C THR A 25 2.63 6.80 -8.94
N LEU A 26 2.56 8.08 -8.58
CA LEU A 26 3.00 8.56 -7.28
C LEU A 26 2.33 7.80 -6.13
N GLY A 27 1.01 7.64 -6.18
CA GLY A 27 0.26 6.93 -5.15
C GLY A 27 0.61 5.44 -5.05
N GLU A 28 0.84 4.76 -6.17
CA GLU A 28 1.30 3.37 -6.19
C GLU A 28 2.69 3.24 -5.56
N LEU A 29 3.63 4.12 -5.92
CA LEU A 29 4.98 4.09 -5.38
C LEU A 29 5.01 4.45 -3.90
N THR A 30 4.25 5.46 -3.45
CA THR A 30 4.11 5.79 -2.02
C THR A 30 3.65 4.58 -1.21
N LYS A 31 2.62 3.88 -1.70
CA LYS A 31 2.12 2.67 -1.03
C LYS A 31 3.13 1.52 -1.06
N ALA A 32 3.85 1.36 -2.17
CA ALA A 32 4.91 0.37 -2.27
C ALA A 32 6.04 0.65 -1.25
N ILE A 33 6.44 1.90 -1.08
CA ILE A 33 7.45 2.31 -0.10
C ILE A 33 6.99 1.96 1.31
N GLN A 34 5.78 2.35 1.70
CA GLN A 34 5.22 2.01 3.01
C GLN A 34 5.14 0.50 3.22
N GLN A 35 4.71 -0.26 2.22
CA GLN A 35 4.55 -1.71 2.31
C GLN A 35 5.88 -2.46 2.42
N HIS A 36 6.91 -2.04 1.68
CA HIS A 36 8.16 -2.79 1.55
C HIS A 36 9.27 -2.30 2.48
N ILE A 37 9.27 -1.02 2.85
CA ILE A 37 10.32 -0.43 3.68
C ILE A 37 9.87 -0.36 5.15
N ASP A 38 8.75 0.33 5.41
CA ASP A 38 8.24 0.51 6.77
C ASP A 38 6.75 0.86 6.71
N LEU A 39 5.91 0.00 7.29
CA LEU A 39 4.46 0.19 7.37
C LEU A 39 4.04 1.37 8.27
N GLU A 40 4.89 1.74 9.22
CA GLU A 40 4.66 2.85 10.15
C GLU A 40 5.22 4.17 9.62
N MET A 41 5.87 4.15 8.45
CA MET A 41 6.43 5.36 7.83
C MET A 41 5.34 6.39 7.56
N ASP A 42 5.62 7.64 7.93
CA ASP A 42 4.75 8.77 7.62
C ASP A 42 4.48 8.86 6.11
N SER A 43 3.22 9.04 5.76
CA SER A 43 2.79 9.14 4.37
C SER A 43 3.46 10.30 3.62
N GLU A 44 3.73 11.42 4.28
CA GLU A 44 4.42 12.56 3.68
C GLU A 44 5.88 12.22 3.34
N VAL A 45 6.56 11.49 4.24
CA VAL A 45 7.94 11.04 4.00
C VAL A 45 7.99 10.04 2.85
N ALA A 46 7.11 9.04 2.84
CA ALA A 46 7.02 8.07 1.76
C ALA A 46 6.69 8.73 0.41
N GLN A 47 5.79 9.71 0.42
CA GLN A 47 5.44 10.48 -0.77
C GLN A 47 6.62 11.31 -1.27
N GLY A 48 7.36 11.99 -0.39
CA GLY A 48 8.54 12.75 -0.77
C GLY A 48 9.63 11.88 -1.42
N MET A 49 9.86 10.69 -0.88
CA MET A 49 10.77 9.70 -1.48
C MET A 49 10.29 9.24 -2.85
N ALA A 50 8.98 9.00 -2.99
CA ALA A 50 8.37 8.59 -4.25
C ALA A 50 8.45 9.70 -5.32
N GLU A 51 8.14 10.94 -4.95
CA GLU A 51 8.25 12.11 -5.85
C GLU A 51 9.69 12.31 -6.34
N HIS A 52 10.64 12.23 -5.43
CA HIS A 52 12.06 12.37 -5.76
C HIS A 52 12.51 11.28 -6.75
N ALA A 53 12.18 10.02 -6.48
CA ALA A 53 12.54 8.91 -7.37
C ALA A 53 11.85 9.04 -8.74
N LEU A 54 10.53 9.32 -8.76
CA LEU A 54 9.77 9.46 -10.01
C LEU A 54 10.23 10.64 -10.85
N GLY A 55 10.80 11.68 -10.23
CA GLY A 55 11.40 12.80 -10.92
C GLY A 55 12.50 12.39 -11.89
N PHE A 56 13.28 11.36 -11.57
CA PHE A 56 14.29 10.79 -12.47
C PHE A 56 13.70 9.95 -13.60
N PHE A 57 12.62 9.21 -13.32
CA PHE A 57 11.97 8.37 -14.33
C PHE A 57 11.17 9.19 -15.35
N GLY A 58 10.52 10.28 -14.92
CA GLY A 58 9.61 11.03 -15.77
C GLY A 58 8.53 10.14 -16.38
N PHE A 59 8.47 10.09 -17.70
CA PHE A 59 7.52 9.22 -18.45
C PHE A 59 8.12 7.87 -18.86
N TYR A 60 9.39 7.63 -18.53
CA TYR A 60 10.10 6.41 -18.91
C TYR A 60 9.94 5.34 -17.83
N ASN A 61 10.05 4.08 -18.26
CA ASN A 61 10.02 2.93 -17.36
C ASN A 61 11.39 2.52 -16.84
N ARG A 62 12.45 3.14 -17.38
CA ARG A 62 13.86 2.92 -16.97
C ARG A 62 14.66 4.21 -17.09
N ILE A 63 15.67 4.34 -16.26
CA ILE A 63 16.64 5.43 -16.27
C ILE A 63 18.05 4.89 -16.29
N ILE A 64 18.97 5.69 -16.84
CA ILE A 64 20.40 5.37 -16.88
C ILE A 64 21.02 5.67 -15.51
N ASP A 65 21.82 4.74 -14.97
CA ASP A 65 22.51 4.92 -13.69
C ASP A 65 23.39 6.17 -13.65
N ASN A 66 24.02 6.50 -14.76
CA ASN A 66 24.87 7.69 -14.88
C ASN A 66 24.13 9.03 -14.73
N ALA A 67 22.81 9.05 -14.81
CA ALA A 67 22.01 10.25 -14.57
C ALA A 67 21.85 10.58 -13.07
N LEU A 68 22.21 9.65 -12.20
CA LEU A 68 22.08 9.79 -10.75
C LEU A 68 23.34 10.36 -10.12
N GLU A 69 23.16 11.33 -9.22
CA GLU A 69 24.22 11.76 -8.31
C GLU A 69 24.47 10.71 -7.21
N PRO A 70 25.61 10.75 -6.51
CA PRO A 70 25.94 9.77 -5.48
C PRO A 70 24.88 9.68 -4.35
N THR A 71 24.28 10.79 -3.96
CA THR A 71 23.22 10.85 -2.94
C THR A 71 21.93 10.19 -3.41
N ASP A 72 21.53 10.47 -4.65
CA ASP A 72 20.33 9.90 -5.26
C ASP A 72 20.51 8.40 -5.50
N ARG A 73 21.70 8.00 -5.90
CA ARG A 73 22.04 6.59 -6.10
C ARG A 73 21.87 5.78 -4.81
N ASN A 74 22.12 6.36 -3.63
CA ASN A 74 21.89 5.69 -2.36
C ASN A 74 20.40 5.37 -2.14
N LEU A 75 19.50 6.28 -2.51
CA LEU A 75 18.06 6.03 -2.49
C LEU A 75 17.67 4.87 -3.42
N PHE A 76 18.26 4.82 -4.61
CA PHE A 76 18.00 3.76 -5.58
C PHE A 76 18.53 2.40 -5.12
N TYR A 77 19.69 2.35 -4.48
CA TYR A 77 20.18 1.13 -3.84
C TYR A 77 19.28 0.67 -2.72
N MET A 78 18.81 1.58 -1.87
CA MET A 78 17.84 1.25 -0.83
C MET A 78 16.56 0.67 -1.45
N PHE A 79 16.03 1.27 -2.50
CA PHE A 79 14.85 0.75 -3.19
C PHE A 79 15.10 -0.63 -3.83
N GLN A 80 16.32 -0.91 -4.28
CA GLN A 80 16.70 -2.24 -4.76
C GLN A 80 16.72 -3.26 -3.62
N ASP A 81 17.29 -2.91 -2.48
CA ASP A 81 17.37 -3.79 -1.30
C ASP A 81 15.97 -4.17 -0.79
N TYR A 82 15.02 -3.24 -0.85
CA TYR A 82 13.61 -3.48 -0.50
C TYR A 82 12.75 -3.99 -1.66
N ASN A 83 13.36 -4.45 -2.74
CA ASN A 83 12.68 -5.06 -3.89
C ASN A 83 11.71 -4.14 -4.66
N LEU A 84 11.87 -2.83 -4.59
CA LEU A 84 11.11 -1.86 -5.38
C LEU A 84 11.70 -1.68 -6.78
N LEU A 85 13.02 -1.64 -6.88
CA LEU A 85 13.77 -1.47 -8.13
C LEU A 85 14.59 -2.71 -8.46
N THR A 86 14.94 -2.82 -9.73
CA THR A 86 15.91 -3.78 -10.26
C THR A 86 16.81 -3.10 -11.27
N THR A 87 17.99 -3.67 -11.49
CA THR A 87 18.96 -3.19 -12.48
C THR A 87 18.92 -4.04 -13.73
N GLU A 88 19.17 -3.41 -14.86
CA GLU A 88 19.34 -4.03 -16.16
C GLU A 88 20.60 -3.47 -16.81
N SER A 89 21.31 -4.27 -17.57
CA SER A 89 22.47 -3.78 -18.33
C SER A 89 22.30 -4.13 -19.81
N GLU A 90 22.72 -3.19 -20.65
CA GLU A 90 22.71 -3.31 -22.11
C GLU A 90 24.12 -3.08 -22.64
N GLU A 91 24.59 -3.94 -23.51
CA GLU A 91 25.87 -3.79 -24.18
C GLU A 91 25.65 -3.24 -25.58
N THR A 92 26.37 -2.20 -25.91
CA THR A 92 26.36 -1.59 -27.26
C THR A 92 27.77 -1.34 -27.73
N THR A 93 27.97 -1.38 -29.05
CA THR A 93 29.25 -1.06 -29.67
C THR A 93 29.23 0.39 -30.14
N LEU A 94 30.21 1.16 -29.69
CA LEU A 94 30.37 2.53 -30.12
C LEU A 94 30.87 2.57 -31.58
N TRP A 95 30.76 3.75 -32.21
CA TRP A 95 31.20 3.98 -33.60
C TRP A 95 32.69 3.72 -33.84
N ASP A 96 33.52 3.74 -32.76
CA ASP A 96 34.94 3.45 -32.76
C ASP A 96 35.28 1.97 -32.48
N GLY A 97 34.26 1.11 -32.41
CA GLY A 97 34.40 -0.33 -32.17
C GLY A 97 34.56 -0.74 -30.70
N ARG A 98 34.56 0.22 -29.78
CA ARG A 98 34.62 -0.11 -28.33
C ARG A 98 33.25 -0.59 -27.84
N GLU A 99 33.30 -1.61 -27.01
CA GLU A 99 32.11 -2.07 -26.30
C GLU A 99 31.79 -1.12 -25.15
N TRP A 100 30.52 -0.77 -25.01
CA TRP A 100 30.00 0.06 -23.94
C TRP A 100 28.88 -0.63 -23.24
N ARG A 101 28.96 -0.71 -21.91
CA ARG A 101 27.88 -1.28 -21.07
C ARG A 101 27.15 -0.15 -20.39
N ILE A 102 25.83 -0.10 -20.59
CA ILE A 102 24.93 0.89 -20.00
C ILE A 102 24.13 0.18 -18.91
N HIS A 103 24.10 0.76 -17.71
CA HIS A 103 23.30 0.27 -16.60
C HIS A 103 22.05 1.11 -16.46
N TYR A 104 20.91 0.43 -16.25
CA TYR A 104 19.61 1.05 -16.11
C TYR A 104 18.97 0.60 -14.79
N TRP A 105 18.19 1.49 -14.22
CA TRP A 105 17.27 1.22 -13.14
C TRP A 105 15.86 1.11 -13.71
N LYS A 106 15.07 0.16 -13.21
CA LYS A 106 13.66 0.02 -13.56
C LYS A 106 12.87 -0.50 -12.35
N PHE A 107 11.58 -0.20 -12.30
CA PHE A 107 10.69 -0.80 -11.31
C PHE A 107 10.53 -2.30 -11.56
N LYS A 108 10.41 -3.07 -10.50
CA LYS A 108 10.10 -4.49 -10.65
C LYS A 108 8.74 -4.67 -11.31
N PRO A 109 8.60 -5.61 -12.25
CA PRO A 109 7.38 -5.79 -13.03
C PRO A 109 6.18 -6.24 -12.17
N ASP A 110 6.43 -6.98 -11.11
CA ASP A 110 5.47 -7.52 -10.14
C ASP A 110 5.09 -6.53 -9.03
N LEU A 111 5.79 -5.40 -8.94
CA LEU A 111 5.58 -4.41 -7.88
C LEU A 111 4.15 -3.85 -7.87
N ARG A 112 3.63 -3.48 -9.04
CA ARG A 112 2.26 -2.94 -9.17
C ARG A 112 1.22 -3.96 -8.73
N GLU A 113 1.35 -5.20 -9.16
CA GLU A 113 0.44 -6.28 -8.78
C GLU A 113 0.46 -6.54 -7.28
N SER A 114 1.65 -6.50 -6.66
CA SER A 114 1.83 -6.61 -5.22
C SER A 114 1.09 -5.50 -4.47
N VAL A 115 1.24 -4.23 -4.91
CA VAL A 115 0.59 -3.07 -4.29
C VAL A 115 -0.93 -3.12 -4.47
N GLU A 116 -1.43 -3.49 -5.65
CA GLU A 116 -2.87 -3.66 -5.89
C GLU A 116 -3.47 -4.74 -4.99
N ALA A 117 -2.79 -5.88 -4.85
CA ALA A 117 -3.22 -6.97 -3.97
C ALA A 117 -3.27 -6.54 -2.49
N TYR A 118 -2.29 -5.75 -2.05
CA TYR A 118 -2.26 -5.18 -0.70
C TYR A 118 -3.43 -4.21 -0.46
N MET A 119 -3.67 -3.29 -1.39
CA MET A 119 -4.78 -2.33 -1.29
C MET A 119 -6.15 -3.03 -1.24
N GLN A 120 -6.32 -4.12 -1.99
CA GLN A 120 -7.57 -4.91 -1.96
C GLN A 120 -7.78 -5.61 -0.62
N ARG A 121 -6.70 -6.12 0.00
CA ARG A 121 -6.77 -6.75 1.33
C ARG A 121 -7.12 -5.74 2.41
N SER A 122 -6.49 -4.56 2.39
CA SER A 122 -6.76 -3.49 3.35
C SER A 122 -8.21 -3.02 3.29
N LYS A 123 -8.77 -2.80 2.10
CA LYS A 123 -10.17 -2.45 1.92
C LYS A 123 -11.13 -3.53 2.46
N LYS A 124 -10.81 -4.80 2.23
CA LYS A 124 -11.63 -5.91 2.73
C LYS A 124 -11.60 -6.01 4.25
N THR A 125 -10.49 -5.63 4.88
CA THR A 125 -10.36 -5.63 6.34
C THR A 125 -11.15 -4.47 6.97
N GLU A 126 -11.22 -3.32 6.32
CA GLU A 126 -12.02 -2.17 6.77
C GLU A 126 -13.53 -2.42 6.66
N GLU A 127 -13.97 -3.26 5.70
CA GLU A 127 -15.39 -3.65 5.55
C GLU A 127 -15.85 -4.69 6.59
N ILE A 128 -14.92 -5.39 7.23
CA ILE A 128 -15.22 -6.33 8.32
C ILE A 128 -15.02 -5.57 9.64
N ASP A 129 -16.07 -4.91 10.11
CA ASP A 129 -16.13 -4.45 11.50
C ASP A 129 -16.34 -5.66 12.42
N PRO A 130 -15.31 -6.14 13.14
CA PRO A 130 -15.42 -7.33 13.96
C PRO A 130 -16.34 -7.11 15.17
N PHE A 131 -16.76 -5.87 15.44
CA PHE A 131 -17.61 -5.50 16.55
C PHE A 131 -18.98 -4.96 16.13
N GLY A 132 -19.22 -4.71 14.84
CA GLY A 132 -20.47 -4.17 14.33
C GLY A 132 -21.68 -5.03 14.67
N ASP A 133 -21.51 -6.33 14.70
CA ASP A 133 -22.57 -7.30 15.00
C ASP A 133 -22.85 -7.44 16.51
N VAL A 134 -21.87 -7.11 17.36
CA VAL A 134 -22.01 -7.18 18.83
C VAL A 134 -22.86 -6.04 19.35
N TYR A 135 -22.85 -4.90 18.72
CA TYR A 135 -23.63 -3.73 19.12
C TYR A 135 -24.98 -3.59 18.39
N SER A 136 -25.16 -4.29 17.30
CA SER A 136 -26.43 -4.29 16.54
C SER A 136 -27.46 -5.31 17.05
N SER A 137 -27.02 -6.36 17.76
CA SER A 137 -27.92 -7.24 18.48
C SER A 137 -28.44 -6.49 19.70
N GLY A 138 -29.72 -6.10 19.68
CA GLY A 138 -30.39 -5.30 20.72
C GLY A 138 -30.48 -5.93 22.12
N ASP A 139 -29.59 -6.86 22.41
CA ASP A 139 -29.49 -7.59 23.71
C ASP A 139 -28.36 -7.07 24.60
N ALA A 140 -27.62 -6.03 24.15
CA ALA A 140 -26.55 -5.42 24.95
C ALA A 140 -27.05 -4.77 26.25
N GLY A 141 -28.35 -4.56 26.39
CA GLY A 141 -28.97 -4.02 27.63
C GLY A 141 -29.06 -5.00 28.77
N GLN A 142 -28.97 -6.31 28.52
CA GLN A 142 -29.17 -7.32 29.58
C GLN A 142 -27.85 -7.80 30.20
N ILE A 143 -26.72 -7.57 29.57
CA ILE A 143 -25.42 -8.06 30.07
C ILE A 143 -24.90 -7.19 31.25
N TRP A 144 -25.42 -6.01 31.42
CA TRP A 144 -24.98 -5.06 32.46
C TRP A 144 -26.01 -4.75 33.53
N THR A 145 -27.15 -5.46 33.62
CA THR A 145 -28.04 -5.40 34.77
C THR A 145 -27.37 -6.14 35.93
N ARG A 146 -26.70 -5.35 36.78
CA ARG A 146 -26.35 -5.82 38.11
C ARG A 146 -27.64 -6.33 38.77
N GLU A 147 -27.72 -7.62 39.07
CA GLU A 147 -28.69 -8.09 40.01
C GLU A 147 -28.54 -7.24 41.28
N SER A 148 -29.56 -6.46 41.59
CA SER A 148 -29.62 -5.73 42.85
C SER A 148 -29.63 -6.80 43.96
N GLU A 149 -28.47 -7.00 44.59
CA GLU A 149 -28.36 -7.73 45.82
C GLU A 149 -29.43 -7.18 46.76
N LYS A 150 -30.26 -8.12 47.23
CA LYS A 150 -31.25 -7.85 48.28
C LYS A 150 -30.52 -7.17 49.42
N VAL A 151 -30.87 -5.91 49.64
CA VAL A 151 -30.44 -5.17 50.83
C VAL A 151 -30.99 -5.94 52.04
N VAL A 152 -30.11 -6.71 52.68
CA VAL A 152 -30.39 -7.32 53.98
C VAL A 152 -30.49 -6.16 54.96
N ASN A 153 -31.71 -5.99 55.51
CA ASN A 153 -32.01 -4.98 56.44
C ASN A 153 -31.21 -5.20 57.74
N PRO A 154 -30.30 -4.31 58.17
CA PRO A 154 -29.42 -4.52 59.32
C PRO A 154 -30.10 -4.34 60.69
N ASN A 155 -31.42 -4.16 60.74
CA ASN A 155 -32.15 -3.87 61.99
C ASN A 155 -33.00 -5.04 62.55
N ALA A 156 -32.71 -6.29 62.09
CA ALA A 156 -33.34 -7.45 62.75
C ALA A 156 -32.43 -8.00 63.88
N PHE A 157 -32.08 -7.15 64.83
CA PHE A 157 -31.49 -7.60 66.10
C PHE A 157 -32.62 -7.66 67.11
N THR A 158 -33.29 -8.78 67.20
CA THR A 158 -34.17 -9.05 68.29
C THR A 158 -33.38 -9.73 69.42
N SER A 159 -33.22 -8.99 70.47
CA SER A 159 -32.80 -9.51 71.80
C SER A 159 -33.86 -10.40 72.36
N ASP A 160 -33.57 -11.69 72.51
CA ASP A 160 -34.28 -12.56 73.42
C ASP A 160 -33.34 -13.05 74.52
N TRP A 161 -33.72 -12.68 75.73
CA TRP A 161 -33.26 -13.21 76.98
C TRP A 161 -34.28 -14.17 77.49
#